data_a786698dc24692b81e2695375d3f99ed
#
_entry.id   a786698dc24692b81e2695375d3f99ed
#
_cell.length_a   1.000
_cell.length_b   1.000
_cell.length_c   1.000
_cell.angle_alpha   90.00
_cell.angle_beta   90.00
_cell.angle_gamma   90.00
#
_symmetry.space_group_name_H-M   'P 1'
#
loop_
_entity.id
_entity.type
_entity.pdbx_description
1 polymer ?
#
loop_
_entity_poly.entity_id
_entity_poly.type
_entity_poly.pdbx_seq_one_letter_code
_entity_poly.pdbx_strand_id
1 'polypeptide(L)'
;MAIESHLLRVVEVIAETPEATSLVFEVPDELSDEFSYVPGQFLTLAVPSEQTGLVARSYSLSSAPHHGPHQVTVKRTVGGYASNWLCDNVKVGDQIRVLPPSGIFTPRDWSSDLLLFAGGSGITPVLSILSTALELHSCDVVLFYANRDEDSVIFADQLRVLQQEHPDRLTVIHWLESLQGL
;
A
#
# COMPACT_ATOMS: atom_id res chain seq x y z
N MET A 1 16.10 21.06 8.68
CA MET A 1 14.76 21.27 9.28
C MET A 1 14.28 19.91 9.78
N ALA A 2 13.67 19.84 10.97
CA ALA A 2 13.02 18.61 11.42
C ALA A 2 11.75 18.41 10.57
N ILE A 3 11.50 17.18 10.09
CA ILE A 3 10.27 16.83 9.38
C ILE A 3 9.13 16.91 10.40
N GLU A 4 8.12 17.72 10.12
CA GLU A 4 6.95 17.85 10.96
C GLU A 4 6.02 16.65 10.79
N SER A 5 5.41 16.18 11.87
CA SER A 5 4.45 15.08 11.83
C SER A 5 3.05 15.59 12.06
N HIS A 6 2.09 15.07 11.33
CA HIS A 6 0.69 15.50 11.35
C HIS A 6 -0.22 14.40 11.90
N LEU A 7 -1.39 14.77 12.43
CA LEU A 7 -2.43 13.82 12.80
C LEU A 7 -3.41 13.73 11.63
N LEU A 8 -3.43 12.58 10.96
CA LEU A 8 -4.39 12.30 9.90
C LEU A 8 -5.53 11.43 10.42
N ARG A 9 -6.73 11.77 10.00
CA ARG A 9 -7.94 11.01 10.35
C ARG A 9 -8.06 9.78 9.47
N VAL A 10 -8.35 8.63 10.08
CA VAL A 10 -8.72 7.41 9.39
C VAL A 10 -10.19 7.52 8.99
N VAL A 11 -10.46 7.46 7.69
CA VAL A 11 -11.83 7.56 7.14
C VAL A 11 -12.40 6.20 6.73
N GLU A 12 -11.52 5.20 6.49
CA GLU A 12 -11.94 3.85 6.18
C GLU A 12 -10.92 2.84 6.70
N VAL A 13 -11.40 1.65 7.09
CA VAL A 13 -10.59 0.49 7.49
C VAL A 13 -11.12 -0.72 6.73
N ILE A 14 -10.28 -1.31 5.86
CA ILE A 14 -10.66 -2.39 4.95
C ILE A 14 -9.91 -3.65 5.34
N ALA A 15 -10.62 -4.75 5.59
CA ALA A 15 -10.00 -6.06 5.76
C ALA A 15 -9.69 -6.65 4.39
N GLU A 16 -8.42 -6.65 4.00
CA GLU A 16 -7.97 -7.18 2.71
C GLU A 16 -7.85 -8.70 2.75
N THR A 17 -7.27 -9.21 3.83
CA THR A 17 -7.12 -10.63 4.13
C THR A 17 -7.21 -10.84 5.65
N PRO A 18 -7.27 -12.08 6.17
CA PRO A 18 -7.21 -12.31 7.62
C PRO A 18 -5.97 -11.70 8.31
N GLU A 19 -4.90 -11.48 7.54
CA GLU A 19 -3.62 -10.95 8.05
C GLU A 19 -3.29 -9.54 7.58
N ALA A 20 -4.12 -8.90 6.75
CA ALA A 20 -3.82 -7.58 6.18
C ALA A 20 -5.04 -6.64 6.23
N THR A 21 -4.77 -5.39 6.62
CA THR A 21 -5.77 -4.34 6.76
C THR A 21 -5.29 -3.07 6.07
N SER A 22 -6.14 -2.48 5.25
CA SER A 22 -5.93 -1.15 4.67
C SER A 22 -6.50 -0.06 5.56
N LEU A 23 -5.72 1.00 5.73
CA LEU A 23 -6.10 2.22 6.43
C LEU A 23 -6.13 3.35 5.42
N VAL A 24 -7.28 3.99 5.30
CA VAL A 24 -7.51 5.12 4.39
C VAL A 24 -7.52 6.40 5.20
N PHE A 25 -6.67 7.36 4.81
CA PHE A 25 -6.49 8.63 5.50
C PHE A 25 -7.08 9.78 4.72
N GLU A 26 -7.79 10.65 5.43
CA GLU A 26 -8.16 11.98 4.95
C GLU A 26 -6.97 12.93 5.15
N VAL A 27 -6.53 13.56 4.08
CA VAL A 27 -5.53 14.63 4.12
C VAL A 27 -6.29 15.95 4.08
N PRO A 28 -6.16 16.83 5.09
CA PRO A 28 -6.76 18.16 5.08
C PRO A 28 -6.22 19.00 3.91
N ASP A 29 -7.07 19.89 3.37
CA ASP A 29 -6.72 20.70 2.20
C ASP A 29 -5.43 21.52 2.40
N GLU A 30 -5.21 22.03 3.63
CA GLU A 30 -4.02 22.78 3.99
C GLU A 30 -2.73 21.96 3.98
N LEU A 31 -2.82 20.63 3.98
CA LEU A 31 -1.69 19.71 3.92
C LEU A 31 -1.54 19.04 2.55
N SER A 32 -2.40 19.36 1.59
CA SER A 32 -2.46 18.68 0.29
C SER A 32 -1.13 18.72 -0.47
N ASP A 33 -0.43 19.85 -0.45
CA ASP A 33 0.88 20.00 -1.10
C ASP A 33 1.97 19.17 -0.40
N GLU A 34 1.97 19.16 0.95
CA GLU A 34 2.95 18.44 1.75
C GLU A 34 2.75 16.92 1.65
N PHE A 35 1.51 16.46 1.50
CA PHE A 35 1.15 15.05 1.34
C PHE A 35 1.04 14.62 -0.11
N SER A 36 1.34 15.48 -1.08
CA SER A 36 1.47 15.06 -2.48
C SER A 36 2.57 13.99 -2.62
N TYR A 37 2.31 12.93 -3.40
CA TYR A 37 3.25 11.83 -3.54
C TYR A 37 3.34 11.29 -4.96
N VAL A 38 4.39 10.52 -5.24
CA VAL A 38 4.53 9.73 -6.46
C VAL A 38 4.35 8.24 -6.14
N PRO A 39 3.85 7.41 -7.09
CA PRO A 39 3.57 6.01 -6.83
C PRO A 39 4.83 5.24 -6.38
N GLY A 40 4.66 4.38 -5.37
CA GLY A 40 5.75 3.64 -4.75
C GLY A 40 6.33 4.27 -3.49
N GLN A 41 5.94 5.50 -3.14
CA GLN A 41 6.31 6.14 -1.87
C GLN A 41 5.55 5.55 -0.68
N PHE A 42 5.98 5.89 0.54
CA PHE A 42 5.43 5.39 1.79
C PHE A 42 5.09 6.53 2.77
N LEU A 43 4.20 6.26 3.69
CA LEU A 43 3.98 7.04 4.91
C LEU A 43 4.68 6.36 6.09
N THR A 44 5.15 7.16 7.05
CA THR A 44 5.62 6.65 8.33
C THR A 44 4.56 6.93 9.39
N LEU A 45 3.99 5.87 9.95
CA LEU A 45 2.96 5.90 10.97
C LEU A 45 3.57 5.66 12.34
N ALA A 46 3.18 6.47 13.32
CA ALA A 46 3.60 6.29 14.71
C ALA A 46 2.42 5.75 15.54
N VAL A 47 2.64 4.63 16.21
CA VAL A 47 1.68 3.99 17.10
C VAL A 47 2.10 4.16 18.56
N PRO A 48 1.16 4.24 19.54
CA PRO A 48 1.47 4.29 20.96
C PRO A 48 2.27 3.06 21.41
N SER A 49 3.21 3.27 22.33
CA SER A 49 3.98 2.19 22.93
C SER A 49 4.25 2.51 24.40
N GLU A 50 3.94 1.57 25.28
CA GLU A 50 4.21 1.72 26.73
C GLU A 50 5.72 1.80 27.04
N GLN A 51 6.57 1.18 26.18
CA GLN A 51 8.01 1.13 26.41
C GLN A 51 8.74 2.38 25.93
N THR A 52 8.31 2.97 24.83
CA THR A 52 9.05 4.07 24.17
C THR A 52 8.19 5.31 23.89
N GLY A 53 6.93 5.33 24.36
CA GLY A 53 5.94 6.35 24.05
C GLY A 53 5.36 6.22 22.65
N LEU A 54 6.21 6.17 21.61
CA LEU A 54 5.81 5.96 20.21
C LEU A 54 6.75 4.99 19.50
N VAL A 55 6.19 4.17 18.64
CA VAL A 55 6.91 3.32 17.68
C VAL A 55 6.50 3.72 16.27
N ALA A 56 7.46 4.13 15.45
CA ALA A 56 7.21 4.52 14.06
C ALA A 56 7.60 3.39 13.09
N ARG A 57 6.76 3.17 12.07
CA ARG A 57 7.01 2.22 10.97
C ARG A 57 6.51 2.78 9.65
N SER A 58 7.24 2.47 8.59
CA SER A 58 6.90 2.90 7.24
C SER A 58 6.03 1.86 6.56
N TYR A 59 4.97 2.32 5.89
CA TYR A 59 4.05 1.53 5.10
C TYR A 59 3.87 2.20 3.74
N SER A 60 4.11 1.46 2.66
CA SER A 60 3.96 1.99 1.32
C SER A 60 2.51 2.39 1.06
N LEU A 61 2.34 3.50 0.34
CA LEU A 61 1.04 3.91 -0.19
C LEU A 61 0.60 2.87 -1.23
N SER A 62 -0.57 2.31 -1.03
CA SER A 62 -1.17 1.32 -1.93
C SER A 62 -2.17 1.96 -2.90
N SER A 63 -2.68 3.15 -2.61
CA SER A 63 -3.45 3.96 -3.56
C SER A 63 -2.57 4.57 -4.64
N ALA A 64 -3.14 4.85 -5.80
CA ALA A 64 -2.49 5.67 -6.82
C ALA A 64 -2.66 7.17 -6.49
N PRO A 65 -1.65 8.02 -6.77
CA PRO A 65 -1.68 9.44 -6.36
C PRO A 65 -2.86 10.26 -6.90
N HIS A 66 -3.42 9.86 -8.03
CA HIS A 66 -4.55 10.50 -8.68
C HIS A 66 -5.91 9.95 -8.25
N HIS A 67 -5.94 8.92 -7.39
CA HIS A 67 -7.14 8.23 -6.92
C HIS A 67 -7.44 8.52 -5.46
N GLY A 68 -8.08 9.64 -5.20
CA GLY A 68 -8.72 9.92 -3.91
C GLY A 68 -7.77 9.89 -2.69
N PRO A 69 -8.23 9.40 -1.55
CA PRO A 69 -7.51 9.50 -0.29
C PRO A 69 -6.29 8.57 -0.22
N HIS A 70 -5.35 8.92 0.66
CA HIS A 70 -4.13 8.15 0.89
C HIS A 70 -4.44 6.82 1.59
N GLN A 71 -4.03 5.71 0.99
CA GLN A 71 -4.22 4.38 1.57
C GLN A 71 -2.86 3.72 1.82
N VAL A 72 -2.70 3.16 3.01
CA VAL A 72 -1.63 2.22 3.31
C VAL A 72 -2.22 0.87 3.71
N THR A 73 -1.52 -0.22 3.39
CA THR A 73 -1.96 -1.56 3.75
C THR A 73 -0.94 -2.23 4.64
N VAL A 74 -1.39 -2.61 5.81
CA VAL A 74 -0.58 -3.18 6.88
C VAL A 74 -0.81 -4.67 6.95
N LYS A 75 0.23 -5.47 6.72
CA LYS A 75 0.20 -6.91 6.98
C LYS A 75 0.76 -7.20 8.37
N ARG A 76 0.06 -8.05 9.13
CA ARG A 76 0.51 -8.54 10.44
C ARG A 76 1.86 -9.23 10.31
N THR A 77 2.76 -8.92 11.22
CA THR A 77 4.06 -9.59 11.32
C THR A 77 4.08 -10.40 12.60
N VAL A 78 4.48 -11.67 12.52
CA VAL A 78 4.61 -12.53 13.71
C VAL A 78 5.55 -11.86 14.71
N GLY A 79 5.06 -11.61 15.92
CA GLY A 79 5.81 -10.90 16.96
C GLY A 79 6.03 -9.39 16.71
N GLY A 80 5.50 -8.84 15.61
CA GLY A 80 5.60 -7.41 15.30
C GLY A 80 4.64 -6.59 16.17
N TYR A 81 5.13 -5.54 16.83
CA TYR A 81 4.28 -4.69 17.66
C TYR A 81 3.38 -3.77 16.83
N ALA A 82 3.97 -2.91 16.02
CA ALA A 82 3.22 -1.84 15.33
C ALA A 82 2.19 -2.37 14.31
N SER A 83 2.55 -3.38 13.51
CA SER A 83 1.63 -3.97 12.52
C SER A 83 0.42 -4.61 13.17
N ASN A 84 0.63 -5.37 14.27
CA ASN A 84 -0.48 -5.99 14.99
C ASN A 84 -1.31 -4.93 15.71
N TRP A 85 -0.66 -3.93 16.33
CA TRP A 85 -1.39 -2.83 16.98
C TRP A 85 -2.30 -2.08 16.01
N LEU A 86 -1.80 -1.74 14.82
CA LEU A 86 -2.59 -1.05 13.78
C LEU A 86 -3.79 -1.89 13.34
N CYS A 87 -3.58 -3.18 13.06
CA CYS A 87 -4.67 -4.07 12.63
C CYS A 87 -5.70 -4.37 13.74
N ASP A 88 -5.30 -4.31 15.02
CA ASP A 88 -6.19 -4.66 16.15
C ASP A 88 -6.97 -3.46 16.69
N ASN A 89 -6.39 -2.27 16.65
CA ASN A 89 -6.91 -1.14 17.41
C ASN A 89 -7.48 -0.01 16.57
N VAL A 90 -6.98 0.20 15.33
CA VAL A 90 -7.38 1.36 14.54
C VAL A 90 -8.80 1.20 13.99
N LYS A 91 -9.59 2.27 14.14
CA LYS A 91 -11.00 2.36 13.70
C LYS A 91 -11.22 3.64 12.91
N VAL A 92 -12.29 3.65 12.13
CA VAL A 92 -12.77 4.87 11.46
C VAL A 92 -13.00 5.97 12.49
N GLY A 93 -12.45 7.13 12.22
CA GLY A 93 -12.48 8.33 13.09
C GLY A 93 -11.23 8.51 13.97
N ASP A 94 -10.39 7.50 14.10
CA ASP A 94 -9.13 7.62 14.84
C ASP A 94 -8.15 8.58 14.13
N GLN A 95 -7.27 9.18 14.91
CA GLN A 95 -6.19 10.01 14.40
C GLN A 95 -4.85 9.31 14.60
N ILE A 96 -4.11 9.14 13.53
CA ILE A 96 -2.77 8.55 13.54
C ILE A 96 -1.75 9.62 13.22
N ARG A 97 -0.65 9.64 13.97
CA ARG A 97 0.48 10.52 13.70
C ARG A 97 1.27 9.98 12.51
N VAL A 98 1.41 10.83 11.49
CA VAL A 98 1.99 10.45 10.20
C VAL A 98 3.07 11.47 9.79
N LEU A 99 4.16 11.00 9.20
CA LEU A 99 5.10 11.85 8.47
C LEU A 99 4.67 11.95 7.00
N PRO A 100 4.95 13.08 6.33
CA PRO A 100 4.71 13.23 4.91
C PRO A 100 5.30 12.10 4.06
N PRO A 101 4.77 11.88 2.83
CA PRO A 101 5.26 10.85 1.94
C PRO A 101 6.76 10.95 1.67
N SER A 102 7.41 9.79 1.58
CA SER A 102 8.84 9.70 1.32
C SER A 102 9.16 8.40 0.57
N GLY A 103 10.38 8.30 0.02
CA GLY A 103 10.86 7.10 -0.67
C GLY A 103 11.21 7.36 -2.12
N ILE A 104 12.04 6.47 -2.66
CA ILE A 104 12.58 6.55 -4.02
C ILE A 104 12.25 5.32 -4.87
N PHE A 105 11.41 4.40 -4.36
CA PHE A 105 10.94 3.24 -5.10
C PHE A 105 9.82 3.65 -6.06
N THR A 106 10.19 4.32 -7.14
CA THR A 106 9.27 4.81 -8.17
C THR A 106 9.90 4.60 -9.54
N PRO A 107 9.10 4.30 -10.59
CA PRO A 107 9.61 4.23 -11.95
C PRO A 107 10.26 5.55 -12.35
N ARG A 108 11.43 5.45 -13.00
CA ARG A 108 12.14 6.63 -13.53
C ARG A 108 11.63 7.05 -14.90
N ASP A 109 11.04 6.10 -15.60
CA ASP A 109 10.56 6.24 -16.96
C ASP A 109 9.24 5.46 -17.10
N TRP A 110 8.29 6.07 -17.79
CA TRP A 110 6.97 5.51 -18.07
C TRP A 110 6.78 5.21 -19.57
N SER A 111 7.82 5.40 -20.38
CA SER A 111 7.78 5.12 -21.81
C SER A 111 8.09 3.65 -22.14
N SER A 112 8.59 2.89 -21.17
CA SER A 112 8.90 1.47 -21.30
C SER A 112 7.89 0.61 -20.56
N ASP A 113 7.69 -0.62 -21.02
CA ASP A 113 6.84 -1.61 -20.35
C ASP A 113 7.40 -1.98 -18.97
N LEU A 114 6.52 -2.33 -18.05
CA LEU A 114 6.87 -2.63 -16.68
C LEU A 114 6.81 -4.14 -16.39
N LEU A 115 7.91 -4.68 -15.88
CA LEU A 115 7.96 -6.01 -15.30
C LEU A 115 8.09 -5.86 -13.78
N LEU A 116 7.03 -6.18 -13.05
CA LEU A 116 6.90 -5.98 -11.63
C LEU A 116 6.94 -7.33 -10.87
N PHE A 117 7.61 -7.34 -9.72
CA PHE A 117 7.66 -8.49 -8.84
C PHE A 117 7.21 -8.09 -7.45
N ALA A 118 6.29 -8.86 -6.87
CA ALA A 118 5.80 -8.67 -5.52
C ALA A 118 5.73 -10.01 -4.76
N GLY A 119 5.95 -9.95 -3.45
CA GLY A 119 5.72 -11.05 -2.53
C GLY A 119 4.96 -10.57 -1.30
N GLY A 120 3.83 -11.21 -0.98
CA GLY A 120 3.00 -10.84 0.16
C GLY A 120 2.70 -9.34 0.20
N SER A 121 3.04 -8.66 1.32
CA SER A 121 2.80 -7.21 1.48
C SER A 121 3.66 -6.32 0.57
N GLY A 122 4.66 -6.86 -0.13
CA GLY A 122 5.42 -6.11 -1.14
C GLY A 122 4.56 -5.65 -2.33
N ILE A 123 3.34 -6.13 -2.43
CA ILE A 123 2.36 -5.66 -3.43
C ILE A 123 1.95 -4.20 -3.21
N THR A 124 2.04 -3.64 -2.01
CA THR A 124 1.50 -2.32 -1.69
C THR A 124 2.08 -1.19 -2.57
N PRO A 125 3.42 -0.98 -2.67
CA PRO A 125 3.95 0.02 -3.60
C PRO A 125 3.74 -0.37 -5.07
N VAL A 126 3.74 -1.66 -5.35
CA VAL A 126 3.57 -2.19 -6.71
C VAL A 126 2.17 -1.90 -7.25
N LEU A 127 1.13 -2.03 -6.42
CA LEU A 127 -0.24 -1.69 -6.81
C LEU A 127 -0.37 -0.21 -7.14
N SER A 128 0.20 0.68 -6.34
CA SER A 128 0.22 2.12 -6.62
C SER A 128 0.90 2.44 -7.97
N ILE A 129 2.03 1.78 -8.27
CA ILE A 129 2.75 1.92 -9.54
C ILE A 129 1.93 1.38 -10.70
N LEU A 130 1.38 0.16 -10.55
CA LEU A 130 0.60 -0.54 -11.56
C LEU A 130 -0.66 0.25 -11.94
N SER A 131 -1.44 0.70 -10.96
CA SER A 131 -2.64 1.50 -11.21
C SER A 131 -2.30 2.82 -11.93
N THR A 132 -1.22 3.49 -11.51
CA THR A 132 -0.75 4.72 -12.17
C THR A 132 -0.32 4.44 -13.62
N ALA A 133 0.38 3.33 -13.87
CA ALA A 133 0.81 2.94 -15.21
C ALA A 133 -0.36 2.70 -16.16
N LEU A 134 -1.37 1.97 -15.68
CA LEU A 134 -2.54 1.61 -16.49
C LEU A 134 -3.43 2.81 -16.82
N GLU A 135 -3.54 3.77 -15.92
CA GLU A 135 -4.48 4.88 -16.06
C GLU A 135 -3.88 6.12 -16.70
N LEU A 136 -2.62 6.44 -16.37
CA LEU A 136 -1.99 7.68 -16.83
C LEU A 136 -0.93 7.48 -17.94
N HIS A 137 -0.55 6.23 -18.20
CA HIS A 137 0.48 5.90 -19.18
C HIS A 137 0.01 4.81 -20.14
N SER A 138 0.77 4.57 -21.21
CA SER A 138 0.43 3.60 -22.26
C SER A 138 1.28 2.33 -22.23
N CYS A 139 2.15 2.16 -21.23
CA CYS A 139 3.00 0.99 -21.10
C CYS A 139 2.20 -0.27 -20.73
N ASP A 140 2.69 -1.42 -21.15
CA ASP A 140 2.16 -2.71 -20.73
C ASP A 140 2.78 -3.11 -19.39
N VAL A 141 2.05 -3.89 -18.60
CA VAL A 141 2.46 -4.29 -17.26
C VAL A 141 2.35 -5.79 -17.10
N VAL A 142 3.44 -6.43 -16.69
CA VAL A 142 3.45 -7.83 -16.24
C VAL A 142 3.80 -7.85 -14.76
N LEU A 143 2.93 -8.42 -13.94
CA LEU A 143 3.11 -8.58 -12.51
C LEU A 143 3.29 -10.07 -12.16
N PHE A 144 4.45 -10.42 -11.58
CA PHE A 144 4.64 -11.68 -10.86
C PHE A 144 4.36 -11.46 -9.38
N TYR A 145 3.36 -12.17 -8.84
CA TYR A 145 2.94 -12.00 -7.46
C TYR A 145 2.94 -13.30 -6.68
N ALA A 146 3.91 -13.43 -5.76
CA ALA A 146 4.10 -14.60 -4.93
C ALA A 146 3.38 -14.48 -3.58
N ASN A 147 2.66 -15.53 -3.18
CA ASN A 147 1.97 -15.66 -1.89
C ASN A 147 2.01 -17.11 -1.41
N ARG A 148 1.67 -17.35 -0.14
CA ARG A 148 1.60 -18.70 0.44
C ARG A 148 0.43 -19.50 -0.15
N ASP A 149 -0.73 -18.87 -0.20
CA ASP A 149 -2.01 -19.45 -0.61
C ASP A 149 -2.94 -18.35 -1.16
N GLU A 150 -4.10 -18.76 -1.65
CA GLU A 150 -5.09 -17.84 -2.21
C GLU A 150 -5.62 -16.84 -1.16
N ASP A 151 -5.85 -17.27 0.09
CA ASP A 151 -6.39 -16.45 1.16
C ASP A 151 -5.39 -15.36 1.62
N SER A 152 -4.12 -15.51 1.30
CA SER A 152 -3.07 -14.55 1.62
C SER A 152 -2.81 -13.50 0.54
N VAL A 153 -3.52 -13.57 -0.61
CA VAL A 153 -3.35 -12.64 -1.73
C VAL A 153 -4.03 -11.31 -1.41
N ILE A 154 -3.22 -10.32 -1.01
CA ILE A 154 -3.71 -8.97 -0.76
C ILE A 154 -4.13 -8.35 -2.11
N PHE A 155 -5.28 -7.65 -2.16
CA PHE A 155 -5.86 -7.02 -3.35
C PHE A 155 -6.26 -7.99 -4.47
N ALA A 156 -6.61 -9.25 -4.14
CA ALA A 156 -6.98 -10.25 -5.14
C ALA A 156 -8.12 -9.75 -6.05
N ASP A 157 -9.20 -9.22 -5.46
CA ASP A 157 -10.34 -8.70 -6.21
C ASP A 157 -10.00 -7.45 -7.02
N GLN A 158 -9.22 -6.54 -6.48
CA GLN A 158 -8.80 -5.32 -7.17
C GLN A 158 -7.92 -5.66 -8.39
N LEU A 159 -6.97 -6.57 -8.24
CA LEU A 159 -6.13 -7.03 -9.36
C LEU A 159 -6.96 -7.70 -10.44
N ARG A 160 -7.98 -8.49 -10.06
CA ARG A 160 -8.91 -9.12 -11.01
C ARG A 160 -9.72 -8.09 -11.79
N VAL A 161 -10.21 -7.05 -11.12
CA VAL A 161 -10.93 -5.94 -11.77
C VAL A 161 -10.02 -5.20 -12.74
N LEU A 162 -8.80 -4.85 -12.33
CA LEU A 162 -7.83 -4.17 -13.20
C LEU A 162 -7.47 -5.00 -14.45
N GLN A 163 -7.34 -6.34 -14.32
CA GLN A 163 -7.12 -7.20 -15.49
C GLN A 163 -8.32 -7.23 -16.45
N GLN A 164 -9.55 -7.15 -15.92
CA GLN A 164 -10.75 -7.09 -16.76
C GLN A 164 -10.89 -5.74 -17.48
N GLU A 165 -10.48 -4.66 -16.84
CA GLU A 165 -10.51 -3.31 -17.41
C GLU A 165 -9.38 -3.07 -18.43
N HIS A 166 -8.24 -3.76 -18.25
CA HIS A 166 -7.05 -3.62 -19.08
C HIS A 166 -6.54 -4.98 -19.63
N PRO A 167 -7.39 -5.75 -20.34
CA PRO A 167 -7.07 -7.14 -20.71
C PRO A 167 -5.85 -7.26 -21.63
N ASP A 168 -5.60 -6.26 -22.47
CA ASP A 168 -4.48 -6.24 -23.41
C ASP A 168 -3.18 -5.66 -22.80
N ARG A 169 -3.28 -5.01 -21.63
CA ARG A 169 -2.16 -4.27 -21.04
C ARG A 169 -1.68 -4.79 -19.69
N LEU A 170 -2.52 -5.55 -18.97
CA LEU A 170 -2.16 -6.10 -17.67
C LEU A 170 -2.18 -7.63 -17.69
N THR A 171 -1.02 -8.22 -17.39
CA THR A 171 -0.89 -9.64 -17.11
C THR A 171 -0.46 -9.84 -15.65
N VAL A 172 -1.29 -10.54 -14.85
CA VAL A 172 -0.93 -10.94 -13.48
C VAL A 172 -0.67 -12.43 -13.45
N ILE A 173 0.53 -12.81 -12.98
CA ILE A 173 0.97 -14.18 -12.80
C ILE A 173 1.10 -14.45 -11.31
N HIS A 174 0.18 -15.27 -10.77
CA HIS A 174 0.24 -15.67 -9.37
C HIS A 174 1.16 -16.88 -9.19
N TRP A 175 2.04 -16.79 -8.20
CA TRP A 175 2.82 -17.91 -7.67
C TRP A 175 2.31 -18.23 -6.27
N LEU A 176 1.72 -19.41 -6.08
CA LEU A 176 1.17 -19.85 -4.79
C LEU A 176 1.96 -21.07 -4.30
N GLU A 177 2.63 -20.95 -3.15
CA GLU A 177 3.42 -22.03 -2.55
C GLU A 177 2.57 -23.28 -2.31
N SER A 178 1.32 -23.11 -1.86
CA SER A 178 0.37 -24.19 -1.63
C SER A 178 0.08 -25.05 -2.86
N LEU A 179 0.18 -24.47 -4.07
CA LEU A 179 -0.04 -25.20 -5.34
C LEU A 179 1.23 -25.78 -5.93
N GLN A 180 2.41 -25.26 -5.53
CA GLN A 180 3.69 -25.70 -6.06
C GLN A 180 4.30 -26.86 -5.29
N GLY A 181 3.69 -27.28 -4.17
CA GLY A 181 4.15 -28.42 -3.37
C GLY A 181 5.49 -28.22 -2.66
N LEU A 182 5.85 -26.96 -2.36
CA LEU A 182 7.06 -26.57 -1.61
C LEU A 182 6.78 -26.43 -0.13
#